data_6e27f3586745051d51814be4943dc6fe
#
_entry.id   6e27f3586745051d51814be4943dc6fe
#
_cell.length_a   1.000
_cell.length_b   1.000
_cell.length_c   1.000
_cell.angle_alpha   90.00
_cell.angle_beta   90.00
_cell.angle_gamma   90.00
#
_symmetry.space_group_name_H-M   'P 1'
#
loop_
_entity.id
_entity.type
_entity.pdbx_description
1 polymer ?
#
loop_
_entity_poly.entity_id
_entity_poly.type
_entity_poly.pdbx_seq_one_letter_code
_entity_poly.pdbx_strand_id
1 'polypeptide(L)'
;MHADREYAIIQLTVGEVTGLHIVSMEIENYRTFRHVRMVFDSTQNYLVGSHNIGKTNFLKILETLHEKKSFAAEDFREKDKPIRVFIALQMERRRQLIINGKPLDDADGVLRLQVSQEPEAETFTMSNLEHHEVLPEDWKQSVRYLTHLPTGMQRNELSEEARANLRDILGQFIAEEGERLRSILHDMAKHSGADVAAVDRLSDSLDTWVDYLTESDGSERDADDTFRMLMLTGFQMLRELMMLNDDPREPFRDYLIVDDKGRKYLPLIIGIDEPEIHQHPYRQRTLIEFYRGILANESPLMCELFQRFLGIDGLEGQLFIVTNSTDCLIDDYRYILRLYRDETGEVRAASGAEFSFAPDVEKHLIMHFPEVKEALFARSVLIVEGETEYGAFAGFAKTLGYHFDFLGVCLVNARGESSIVKIAQLFERFHLGTVSLYDRDVSLKTPRGENIFFTDEICLELDIVEHISRKNKWEVLYQVVHELAEGDDFVYKDMVKRAVSKWKPDPKRMFQSRKLKSIGGRDEEGRRFYYFAWFYSNKGVLVGRLLAQYLDEDLIPPAFRYPIERAAELAK
;
A
#
# COMPACT_ATOMS: atom_id res chain seq x y z
N MET A 1 0.27 13.22 -41.64
CA MET A 1 0.51 11.77 -41.44
C MET A 1 0.09 11.49 -40.02
N HIS A 2 -1.20 11.18 -39.80
CA HIS A 2 -1.73 10.71 -38.51
C HIS A 2 -1.35 9.23 -38.41
N ALA A 3 -0.51 8.90 -37.43
CA ALA A 3 -0.24 7.53 -37.08
C ALA A 3 -1.40 7.02 -36.22
N ASP A 4 -2.10 6.02 -36.72
CA ASP A 4 -3.07 5.22 -35.97
C ASP A 4 -2.36 4.66 -34.74
N ARG A 5 -2.68 5.17 -33.57
CA ARG A 5 -2.31 4.55 -32.31
C ARG A 5 -3.31 3.43 -32.04
N GLU A 6 -2.88 2.20 -32.28
CA GLU A 6 -3.59 1.01 -31.80
C GLU A 6 -3.73 1.10 -30.28
N TYR A 7 -4.95 1.34 -29.83
CA TYR A 7 -5.32 1.13 -28.41
C TYR A 7 -5.30 -0.39 -28.18
N ALA A 8 -4.28 -0.86 -27.48
CA ALA A 8 -4.22 -2.25 -27.04
C ALA A 8 -5.43 -2.53 -26.14
N ILE A 9 -6.39 -3.28 -26.67
CA ILE A 9 -7.52 -3.81 -25.90
C ILE A 9 -6.94 -4.90 -24.99
N ILE A 10 -6.72 -4.55 -23.72
CA ILE A 10 -6.41 -5.55 -22.70
C ILE A 10 -7.72 -6.28 -22.41
N GLN A 11 -7.81 -7.55 -22.83
CA GLN A 11 -8.82 -8.45 -22.32
C GLN A 11 -8.53 -8.72 -20.85
N LEU A 12 -9.07 -7.86 -19.96
CA LEU A 12 -9.21 -8.19 -18.57
C LEU A 12 -10.17 -9.37 -18.47
N THR A 13 -9.74 -10.46 -17.84
CA THR A 13 -10.61 -11.56 -17.44
C THR A 13 -11.60 -10.98 -16.43
N VAL A 14 -12.76 -10.59 -16.93
CA VAL A 14 -13.84 -9.99 -16.16
C VAL A 14 -14.44 -11.09 -15.28
N GLY A 15 -14.06 -11.13 -14.00
CA GLY A 15 -15.00 -11.55 -12.97
C GLY A 15 -16.22 -10.64 -13.07
N GLU A 16 -17.39 -11.07 -12.68
CA GLU A 16 -18.63 -10.28 -12.71
C GLU A 16 -18.42 -8.94 -11.99
N VAL A 17 -17.92 -7.93 -12.70
CA VAL A 17 -17.77 -6.57 -12.19
C VAL A 17 -19.11 -5.89 -12.40
N THR A 18 -19.83 -5.76 -11.33
CA THR A 18 -21.05 -4.96 -11.23
C THR A 18 -20.63 -3.60 -10.68
N GLY A 19 -20.84 -2.52 -11.44
CA GLY A 19 -20.71 -1.19 -10.88
C GLY A 19 -19.98 -0.16 -11.74
N LEU A 20 -20.19 1.11 -11.38
CA LEU A 20 -19.52 2.25 -11.99
C LEU A 20 -18.13 2.46 -11.36
N HIS A 21 -17.07 2.42 -12.20
CA HIS A 21 -15.70 2.69 -11.74
C HIS A 21 -14.81 3.23 -12.87
N ILE A 22 -13.82 4.03 -12.51
CA ILE A 22 -12.76 4.44 -13.43
C ILE A 22 -11.83 3.25 -13.68
N VAL A 23 -11.75 2.79 -14.92
CA VAL A 23 -10.85 1.72 -15.36
C VAL A 23 -9.43 2.24 -15.54
N SER A 24 -9.30 3.40 -16.20
CA SER A 24 -8.01 4.01 -16.44
C SER A 24 -8.12 5.52 -16.61
N MET A 25 -7.00 6.20 -16.35
CA MET A 25 -6.84 7.62 -16.61
C MET A 25 -5.47 7.86 -17.26
N GLU A 26 -5.46 8.65 -18.34
CA GLU A 26 -4.24 9.13 -18.98
C GLU A 26 -4.20 10.65 -18.87
N ILE A 27 -3.08 11.19 -18.39
CA ILE A 27 -2.94 12.59 -18.03
C ILE A 27 -1.73 13.16 -18.77
N GLU A 28 -1.95 14.27 -19.49
CA GLU A 28 -0.91 14.98 -20.21
C GLU A 28 -0.78 16.42 -19.69
N ASN A 29 0.46 16.88 -19.53
CA ASN A 29 0.84 18.26 -19.23
C ASN A 29 0.25 18.85 -17.93
N TYR A 30 0.06 18.02 -16.90
CA TYR A 30 -0.50 18.48 -15.62
C TYR A 30 0.53 18.39 -14.48
N ARG A 31 0.94 19.52 -13.92
CA ARG A 31 1.87 19.65 -12.77
C ARG A 31 3.13 18.78 -12.92
N THR A 32 3.24 17.70 -12.14
CA THR A 32 4.38 16.75 -12.22
C THR A 32 4.24 15.77 -13.38
N PHE A 33 3.07 15.63 -13.97
CA PHE A 33 2.77 14.67 -15.03
C PHE A 33 2.99 15.29 -16.41
N ARG A 34 4.02 14.84 -17.11
CA ARG A 34 4.16 15.17 -18.53
C ARG A 34 3.23 14.31 -19.37
N HIS A 35 3.26 13.01 -19.13
CA HIS A 35 2.38 12.01 -19.69
C HIS A 35 2.42 10.78 -18.80
N VAL A 36 1.31 10.46 -18.16
CA VAL A 36 1.17 9.28 -17.29
C VAL A 36 -0.13 8.56 -17.58
N ARG A 37 -0.07 7.23 -17.67
CA ARG A 37 -1.24 6.35 -17.75
C ARG A 37 -1.34 5.56 -16.46
N MET A 38 -2.52 5.54 -15.87
CA MET A 38 -2.88 4.83 -14.65
C MET A 38 -4.02 3.87 -14.95
N VAL A 39 -3.92 2.64 -14.46
CA VAL A 39 -5.00 1.64 -14.53
C VAL A 39 -5.40 1.29 -13.11
N PHE A 40 -6.68 1.10 -12.86
CA PHE A 40 -7.22 1.01 -11.52
C PHE A 40 -7.96 -0.31 -11.29
N ASP A 41 -7.91 -0.80 -10.04
CA ASP A 41 -8.85 -1.80 -9.57
C ASP A 41 -10.26 -1.19 -9.44
N SER A 42 -11.28 -2.01 -9.65
CA SER A 42 -12.67 -1.57 -9.66
C SER A 42 -13.21 -1.11 -8.31
N THR A 43 -12.58 -1.47 -7.21
CA THR A 43 -13.07 -1.24 -5.85
C THR A 43 -12.23 -0.22 -5.09
N GLN A 44 -10.92 -0.43 -5.03
CA GLN A 44 -10.02 0.40 -4.23
C GLN A 44 -8.63 0.49 -4.82
N ASN A 45 -7.96 1.63 -4.60
CA ASN A 45 -6.65 1.89 -5.16
C ASN A 45 -5.78 2.66 -4.16
N TYR A 46 -4.62 2.13 -3.82
CA TYR A 46 -3.64 2.79 -2.97
C TYR A 46 -2.54 3.41 -3.83
N LEU A 47 -2.50 4.73 -3.86
CA LEU A 47 -1.47 5.47 -4.59
C LEU A 47 -0.24 5.63 -3.70
N VAL A 48 0.84 4.97 -4.08
CA VAL A 48 2.12 4.99 -3.35
C VAL A 48 3.26 5.50 -4.24
N GLY A 49 4.39 5.81 -3.65
CA GLY A 49 5.57 6.31 -4.35
C GLY A 49 6.34 7.32 -3.52
N SER A 50 7.47 7.79 -4.03
CA SER A 50 8.33 8.74 -3.32
C SER A 50 7.63 10.05 -2.97
N HIS A 51 8.17 10.76 -1.98
CA HIS A 51 7.65 12.07 -1.60
C HIS A 51 7.70 13.06 -2.80
N ASN A 52 6.68 13.90 -2.92
CA ASN A 52 6.54 14.89 -4.00
C ASN A 52 6.50 14.33 -5.44
N ILE A 53 6.22 13.05 -5.64
CA ILE A 53 6.10 12.48 -6.99
C ILE A 53 4.82 12.90 -7.71
N GLY A 54 3.81 13.35 -6.95
CA GLY A 54 2.53 13.83 -7.49
C GLY A 54 1.32 12.97 -7.14
N LYS A 55 1.38 12.14 -6.09
CA LYS A 55 0.25 11.32 -5.64
C LYS A 55 -1.04 12.15 -5.44
N THR A 56 -0.96 13.21 -4.66
CA THR A 56 -2.08 14.14 -4.42
C THR A 56 -2.56 14.85 -5.70
N ASN A 57 -1.70 15.00 -6.72
CA ASN A 57 -2.10 15.62 -7.98
C ASN A 57 -3.20 14.84 -8.70
N PHE A 58 -3.23 13.52 -8.55
CA PHE A 58 -4.30 12.68 -9.08
C PHE A 58 -5.66 13.03 -8.44
N LEU A 59 -5.72 13.12 -7.11
CA LEU A 59 -6.97 13.52 -6.41
C LEU A 59 -7.40 14.94 -6.79
N LYS A 60 -6.45 15.85 -6.97
CA LYS A 60 -6.74 17.22 -7.40
C LYS A 60 -7.32 17.31 -8.81
N ILE A 61 -6.97 16.38 -9.71
CA ILE A 61 -7.62 16.29 -11.02
C ILE A 61 -9.09 15.92 -10.82
N LEU A 62 -9.37 14.87 -10.06
CA LEU A 62 -10.75 14.45 -9.77
C LEU A 62 -11.57 15.57 -9.13
N GLU A 63 -11.00 16.27 -8.16
CA GLU A 63 -11.61 17.46 -7.54
C GLU A 63 -11.89 18.54 -8.58
N THR A 64 -10.90 18.86 -9.43
CA THR A 64 -11.09 19.90 -10.47
C THR A 64 -12.19 19.55 -11.45
N LEU A 65 -12.29 18.28 -11.87
CA LEU A 65 -13.33 17.84 -12.79
C LEU A 65 -14.73 17.87 -12.18
N HIS A 66 -14.86 17.80 -10.84
CA HIS A 66 -16.14 17.79 -10.16
C HIS A 66 -16.54 19.15 -9.58
N GLU A 67 -15.59 19.93 -9.09
CA GLU A 67 -15.89 21.18 -8.40
C GLU A 67 -15.64 22.43 -9.24
N LYS A 68 -14.69 22.37 -10.18
CA LYS A 68 -14.21 23.53 -10.94
C LYS A 68 -14.62 23.42 -12.40
N LYS A 69 -14.48 24.53 -13.11
CA LYS A 69 -14.71 24.61 -14.55
C LYS A 69 -13.41 24.78 -15.35
N SER A 70 -12.26 24.89 -14.65
CA SER A 70 -10.96 25.13 -15.26
C SER A 70 -9.82 24.61 -14.41
N PHE A 71 -8.72 24.27 -15.07
CA PHE A 71 -7.41 24.12 -14.46
C PHE A 71 -6.77 25.50 -14.27
N ALA A 72 -6.07 25.70 -13.16
CA ALA A 72 -5.38 26.93 -12.87
C ALA A 72 -4.09 27.08 -13.70
N ALA A 73 -3.58 28.30 -13.85
CA ALA A 73 -2.36 28.56 -14.62
C ALA A 73 -1.12 27.80 -14.08
N GLU A 74 -1.06 27.54 -12.77
CA GLU A 74 -0.01 26.73 -12.15
C GLU A 74 -0.13 25.23 -12.45
N ASP A 75 -1.29 24.74 -12.89
CA ASP A 75 -1.51 23.34 -13.22
C ASP A 75 -0.85 22.92 -14.54
N PHE A 76 -0.61 23.89 -15.44
CA PHE A 76 0.07 23.63 -16.70
C PHE A 76 1.58 23.42 -16.48
N ARG A 77 2.08 22.22 -16.76
CA ARG A 77 3.52 21.90 -16.69
C ARG A 77 4.32 22.68 -17.74
N GLU A 78 3.92 22.60 -19.00
CA GLU A 78 4.41 23.39 -20.12
C GLU A 78 3.32 24.45 -20.45
N LYS A 79 3.66 25.72 -20.31
CA LYS A 79 2.69 26.83 -20.36
C LYS A 79 2.09 27.08 -21.73
N ASP A 80 2.68 26.53 -22.77
CA ASP A 80 2.31 26.65 -24.18
C ASP A 80 1.56 25.42 -24.73
N LYS A 81 1.32 24.42 -23.89
CA LYS A 81 0.63 23.18 -24.28
C LYS A 81 -0.65 22.97 -23.48
N PRO A 82 -1.67 22.36 -24.08
CA PRO A 82 -2.90 22.05 -23.38
C PRO A 82 -2.70 21.00 -22.30
N ILE A 83 -3.53 21.07 -21.25
CA ILE A 83 -3.76 19.93 -20.36
C ILE A 83 -4.77 19.02 -21.04
N ARG A 84 -4.50 17.70 -21.05
CA ARG A 84 -5.46 16.69 -21.51
C ARG A 84 -5.57 15.58 -20.48
N VAL A 85 -6.80 15.15 -20.23
CA VAL A 85 -7.11 14.03 -19.36
C VAL A 85 -8.06 13.11 -20.11
N PHE A 86 -7.66 11.86 -20.30
CA PHE A 86 -8.50 10.81 -20.88
C PHE A 86 -8.96 9.90 -19.77
N ILE A 87 -10.27 9.66 -19.66
CA ILE A 87 -10.87 8.85 -18.61
C ILE A 87 -11.66 7.73 -19.27
N ALA A 88 -11.35 6.48 -18.90
CA ALA A 88 -12.17 5.33 -19.24
C ALA A 88 -13.00 4.93 -18.01
N LEU A 89 -14.31 5.06 -18.11
CA LEU A 89 -15.26 4.77 -17.05
C LEU A 89 -16.08 3.55 -17.46
N GLN A 90 -15.98 2.46 -16.69
CA GLN A 90 -16.85 1.30 -16.84
C GLN A 90 -18.23 1.63 -16.26
N MET A 91 -19.27 1.32 -17.00
CA MET A 91 -20.63 1.46 -16.57
C MET A 91 -21.30 0.09 -16.53
N GLU A 92 -22.30 -0.08 -15.68
CA GLU A 92 -23.03 -1.34 -15.64
C GLU A 92 -23.66 -1.64 -17.03
N ARG A 93 -23.53 -2.88 -17.51
CA ARG A 93 -23.96 -3.32 -18.86
C ARG A 93 -25.41 -2.99 -19.25
N ARG A 94 -26.25 -2.57 -18.30
CA ARG A 94 -27.67 -2.31 -18.51
C ARG A 94 -28.06 -0.84 -18.54
N ARG A 95 -27.09 0.07 -18.43
CA ARG A 95 -27.36 1.51 -18.43
C ARG A 95 -26.45 2.25 -19.38
N GLN A 96 -27.06 2.76 -20.40
CA GLN A 96 -26.47 3.78 -21.23
C GLN A 96 -26.57 5.12 -20.49
N LEU A 97 -25.45 5.80 -20.32
CA LEU A 97 -25.46 7.20 -19.94
C LEU A 97 -26.13 7.95 -21.12
N ILE A 98 -27.35 8.39 -20.92
CA ILE A 98 -28.08 9.13 -21.95
C ILE A 98 -27.97 10.61 -21.59
N ILE A 99 -27.17 11.34 -22.36
CA ILE A 99 -27.10 12.80 -22.26
C ILE A 99 -27.77 13.37 -23.51
N ASN A 100 -28.72 14.29 -23.30
CA ASN A 100 -29.51 14.88 -24.40
C ASN A 100 -30.19 13.85 -25.32
N GLY A 101 -30.62 12.70 -24.77
CA GLY A 101 -31.30 11.65 -25.53
C GLY A 101 -30.42 10.74 -26.38
N LYS A 102 -29.09 10.82 -26.24
CA LYS A 102 -28.15 9.96 -26.95
C LYS A 102 -27.30 9.14 -25.98
N PRO A 103 -27.10 7.85 -26.25
CA PRO A 103 -26.15 7.04 -25.48
C PRO A 103 -24.72 7.55 -25.72
N LEU A 104 -23.94 7.67 -24.66
CA LEU A 104 -22.54 8.15 -24.68
C LEU A 104 -21.52 7.02 -24.54
N ASP A 105 -21.92 5.85 -24.08
CA ASP A 105 -21.08 4.69 -23.89
C ASP A 105 -20.74 3.98 -25.21
N ASP A 106 -19.55 3.42 -25.30
CA ASP A 106 -19.13 2.58 -26.39
C ASP A 106 -19.85 1.22 -26.34
N ALA A 107 -19.76 0.45 -27.43
CA ALA A 107 -20.40 -0.88 -27.53
C ALA A 107 -19.90 -1.89 -26.49
N ASP A 108 -18.77 -1.63 -25.84
CA ASP A 108 -18.18 -2.44 -24.77
C ASP A 108 -18.66 -2.04 -23.35
N GLY A 109 -19.52 -1.02 -23.24
CA GLY A 109 -20.03 -0.51 -21.97
C GLY A 109 -19.04 0.40 -21.24
N VAL A 110 -17.99 0.85 -21.91
CA VAL A 110 -17.00 1.78 -21.36
C VAL A 110 -17.23 3.16 -21.95
N LEU A 111 -17.46 4.15 -21.11
CA LEU A 111 -17.50 5.55 -21.52
C LEU A 111 -16.07 6.10 -21.53
N ARG A 112 -15.61 6.55 -22.69
CA ARG A 112 -14.29 7.18 -22.84
C ARG A 112 -14.47 8.67 -23.03
N LEU A 113 -13.94 9.43 -22.08
CA LEU A 113 -14.01 10.89 -22.05
C LEU A 113 -12.65 11.51 -22.28
N GLN A 114 -12.63 12.58 -23.03
CA GLN A 114 -11.48 13.48 -23.15
C GLN A 114 -11.85 14.82 -22.53
N VAL A 115 -11.05 15.26 -21.56
CA VAL A 115 -11.06 16.61 -21.02
C VAL A 115 -9.87 17.36 -21.58
N SER A 116 -10.06 18.56 -22.09
CA SER A 116 -8.98 19.38 -22.63
C SER A 116 -9.14 20.85 -22.26
N GLN A 117 -8.03 21.48 -21.88
CA GLN A 117 -7.99 22.94 -21.71
C GLN A 117 -6.74 23.49 -22.41
N GLU A 118 -6.96 24.39 -23.36
CA GLU A 118 -5.88 25.18 -23.94
C GLU A 118 -5.36 26.22 -22.94
N PRO A 119 -4.08 26.63 -23.01
CA PRO A 119 -3.50 27.57 -22.05
C PRO A 119 -4.23 28.93 -21.92
N GLU A 120 -4.84 29.37 -22.99
CA GLU A 120 -5.57 30.66 -23.06
C GLU A 120 -7.07 30.49 -22.78
N ALA A 121 -7.55 29.25 -22.63
CA ALA A 121 -8.97 29.00 -22.41
C ALA A 121 -9.36 29.23 -20.94
N GLU A 122 -10.48 29.89 -20.71
CA GLU A 122 -11.02 30.13 -19.36
C GLU A 122 -11.59 28.87 -18.71
N THR A 123 -12.01 27.88 -19.52
CA THR A 123 -12.62 26.63 -19.05
C THR A 123 -12.10 25.42 -19.83
N PHE A 124 -12.17 24.26 -19.23
CA PHE A 124 -11.94 23.01 -19.96
C PHE A 124 -13.18 22.60 -20.75
N THR A 125 -12.96 21.81 -21.80
CA THR A 125 -14.01 21.14 -22.58
C THR A 125 -13.98 19.64 -22.27
N MET A 126 -15.16 19.00 -22.28
CA MET A 126 -15.29 17.55 -22.16
C MET A 126 -16.00 17.01 -23.40
N SER A 127 -15.52 15.91 -23.93
CA SER A 127 -16.16 15.18 -25.03
C SER A 127 -15.95 13.68 -24.92
N ASN A 128 -16.85 12.89 -25.50
CA ASN A 128 -16.58 11.46 -25.71
C ASN A 128 -15.65 11.26 -26.94
N LEU A 129 -15.25 10.01 -27.22
CA LEU A 129 -14.37 9.71 -28.37
C LEU A 129 -15.00 10.03 -29.73
N GLU A 130 -16.32 10.07 -29.84
CA GLU A 130 -17.04 10.47 -31.04
C GLU A 130 -17.19 12.01 -31.16
N HIS A 131 -16.46 12.76 -30.28
CA HIS A 131 -16.50 14.22 -30.21
C HIS A 131 -17.88 14.81 -29.83
N HIS A 132 -18.78 14.02 -29.24
CA HIS A 132 -19.97 14.56 -28.63
C HIS A 132 -19.60 15.31 -27.35
N GLU A 133 -20.04 16.56 -27.25
CA GLU A 133 -19.81 17.38 -26.07
C GLU A 133 -20.54 16.80 -24.86
N VAL A 134 -19.84 16.72 -23.73
CA VAL A 134 -20.37 16.35 -22.42
C VAL A 134 -20.30 17.60 -21.54
N LEU A 135 -21.44 18.03 -21.00
CA LEU A 135 -21.45 19.17 -20.11
C LEU A 135 -20.85 18.78 -18.75
N PRO A 136 -20.02 19.65 -18.14
CA PRO A 136 -19.45 19.38 -16.82
C PRO A 136 -20.51 19.10 -15.75
N GLU A 137 -21.66 19.71 -15.83
CA GLU A 137 -22.81 19.49 -14.94
C GLU A 137 -23.35 18.06 -15.07
N ASP A 138 -23.51 17.55 -16.29
CA ASP A 138 -23.95 16.16 -16.54
C ASP A 138 -22.94 15.15 -16.01
N TRP A 139 -21.63 15.43 -16.15
CA TRP A 139 -20.57 14.62 -15.56
C TRP A 139 -20.66 14.57 -14.04
N LYS A 140 -20.75 15.73 -13.39
CA LYS A 140 -20.85 15.85 -11.92
C LYS A 140 -22.05 15.13 -11.34
N GLN A 141 -23.17 15.15 -12.03
CA GLN A 141 -24.38 14.45 -11.60
C GLN A 141 -24.30 12.94 -11.84
N SER A 142 -23.61 12.51 -12.92
CA SER A 142 -23.49 11.11 -13.28
C SER A 142 -22.52 10.33 -12.40
N VAL A 143 -21.41 10.98 -12.01
CA VAL A 143 -20.35 10.42 -11.17
C VAL A 143 -20.01 11.44 -10.10
N ARG A 144 -20.45 11.22 -8.90
CA ARG A 144 -20.14 12.13 -7.79
C ARG A 144 -18.77 11.83 -7.23
N TYR A 145 -18.11 12.87 -6.74
CA TYR A 145 -16.79 12.75 -6.13
C TYR A 145 -16.81 13.35 -4.74
N LEU A 146 -16.32 12.62 -3.78
CA LEU A 146 -16.18 13.03 -2.41
C LEU A 146 -14.71 13.04 -2.02
N THR A 147 -14.22 14.20 -1.69
CA THR A 147 -12.88 14.44 -1.15
C THR A 147 -13.01 15.21 0.17
N HIS A 148 -11.93 15.55 0.82
CA HIS A 148 -11.94 16.27 2.10
C HIS A 148 -12.70 15.52 3.22
N LEU A 149 -12.80 14.19 3.09
CA LEU A 149 -13.34 13.39 4.17
C LEU A 149 -12.43 13.50 5.39
N PRO A 150 -13.02 13.61 6.58
CA PRO A 150 -12.25 13.72 7.80
C PRO A 150 -11.39 12.47 7.98
N THR A 151 -10.08 12.67 7.93
CA THR A 151 -9.08 11.64 8.16
C THR A 151 -8.78 11.47 9.66
N GLY A 152 -9.84 11.32 10.46
CA GLY A 152 -9.72 11.16 11.90
C GLY A 152 -9.60 12.48 12.67
N MET A 153 -10.67 13.28 12.69
CA MET A 153 -10.72 14.49 13.51
C MET A 153 -10.42 14.19 14.98
N GLN A 154 -9.51 14.96 15.54
CA GLN A 154 -9.44 15.07 17.00
C GLN A 154 -10.72 15.77 17.47
N ARG A 155 -11.41 15.18 18.44
CA ARG A 155 -12.70 15.67 18.98
C ARG A 155 -12.69 17.15 19.33
N ASN A 156 -11.55 17.67 19.79
CA ASN A 156 -11.36 19.04 20.19
C ASN A 156 -11.33 20.04 19.02
N GLU A 157 -11.34 19.54 17.77
CA GLU A 157 -11.24 20.36 16.54
C GLU A 157 -12.57 20.50 15.79
N LEU A 158 -13.67 19.92 16.31
CA LEU A 158 -14.99 20.13 15.70
C LEU A 158 -15.37 21.61 15.75
N SER A 159 -15.48 22.20 14.58
CA SER A 159 -15.98 23.59 14.46
C SER A 159 -17.41 23.70 15.02
N GLU A 160 -17.81 24.89 15.44
CA GLU A 160 -19.19 25.14 15.87
C GLU A 160 -20.21 24.78 14.78
N GLU A 161 -19.85 24.99 13.53
CA GLU A 161 -20.66 24.62 12.38
C GLU A 161 -20.80 23.09 12.26
N ALA A 162 -19.73 22.32 12.41
CA ALA A 162 -19.79 20.86 12.41
C ALA A 162 -20.64 20.30 13.56
N ARG A 163 -20.57 20.91 14.74
CA ARG A 163 -21.46 20.56 15.87
C ARG A 163 -22.92 20.87 15.58
N ALA A 164 -23.21 22.04 14.99
CA ALA A 164 -24.57 22.43 14.62
C ALA A 164 -25.17 21.47 13.57
N ASN A 165 -24.39 21.06 12.59
CA ASN A 165 -24.83 20.08 11.58
C ASN A 165 -25.04 18.68 12.16
N LEU A 166 -24.16 18.23 13.06
CA LEU A 166 -24.36 16.98 13.80
C LEU A 166 -25.66 17.02 14.60
N ARG A 167 -25.97 18.15 15.26
CA ARG A 167 -27.23 18.35 15.98
C ARG A 167 -28.45 18.27 15.06
N ASP A 168 -28.38 18.86 13.87
CA ASP A 168 -29.50 18.84 12.91
C ASP A 168 -29.78 17.40 12.43
N ILE A 169 -28.77 16.66 12.02
CA ILE A 169 -28.89 15.27 11.58
C ILE A 169 -29.42 14.38 12.72
N LEU A 170 -28.77 14.42 13.89
CA LEU A 170 -29.17 13.61 15.03
C LEU A 170 -30.57 13.98 15.52
N GLY A 171 -30.93 15.27 15.52
CA GLY A 171 -32.25 15.75 15.94
C GLY A 171 -33.36 15.18 15.08
N GLN A 172 -33.19 15.15 13.77
CA GLN A 172 -34.14 14.55 12.86
C GLN A 172 -34.27 13.03 13.05
N PHE A 173 -33.14 12.35 13.30
CA PHE A 173 -33.12 10.90 13.46
C PHE A 173 -33.68 10.45 14.82
N ILE A 174 -33.27 11.11 15.91
CA ILE A 174 -33.70 10.78 17.27
C ILE A 174 -35.21 11.00 17.46
N ALA A 175 -35.76 12.09 16.88
CA ALA A 175 -37.17 12.43 17.02
C ALA A 175 -38.14 11.35 16.49
N GLU A 176 -37.71 10.58 15.50
CA GLU A 176 -38.58 9.61 14.83
C GLU A 176 -38.15 8.16 15.09
N GLU A 177 -36.86 7.87 15.27
CA GLU A 177 -36.31 6.51 15.33
C GLU A 177 -35.16 6.34 16.35
N GLY A 178 -35.16 7.10 17.44
CA GLY A 178 -34.06 7.07 18.43
C GLY A 178 -33.77 5.68 19.02
N GLU A 179 -34.80 4.85 19.25
CA GLU A 179 -34.62 3.47 19.72
C GLU A 179 -33.90 2.58 18.68
N ARG A 180 -34.22 2.79 17.40
CA ARG A 180 -33.59 2.03 16.30
C ARG A 180 -32.15 2.42 16.12
N LEU A 181 -31.84 3.72 16.17
CA LEU A 181 -30.45 4.20 16.15
C LEU A 181 -29.65 3.63 17.32
N ARG A 182 -30.23 3.64 18.51
CA ARG A 182 -29.59 3.08 19.71
C ARG A 182 -29.31 1.58 19.56
N SER A 183 -30.24 0.82 19.00
CA SER A 183 -30.06 -0.62 18.73
C SER A 183 -28.92 -0.87 17.73
N ILE A 184 -28.84 -0.11 16.66
CA ILE A 184 -27.77 -0.23 15.66
C ILE A 184 -26.42 0.10 16.30
N LEU A 185 -26.33 1.19 17.03
CA LEU A 185 -25.09 1.59 17.71
C LEU A 185 -24.68 0.61 18.82
N HIS A 186 -25.65 0.03 19.54
CA HIS A 186 -25.40 -1.04 20.51
C HIS A 186 -24.70 -2.24 19.85
N ASP A 187 -25.24 -2.72 18.73
CA ASP A 187 -24.67 -3.85 18.00
C ASP A 187 -23.28 -3.51 17.43
N MET A 188 -23.09 -2.32 16.91
CA MET A 188 -21.80 -1.86 16.41
C MET A 188 -20.77 -1.72 17.55
N ALA A 189 -21.14 -1.14 18.70
CA ALA A 189 -20.26 -1.01 19.86
C ALA A 189 -19.84 -2.40 20.38
N LYS A 190 -20.76 -3.34 20.44
CA LYS A 190 -20.48 -4.72 20.84
C LYS A 190 -19.44 -5.41 19.95
N HIS A 191 -19.52 -5.20 18.64
CA HIS A 191 -18.58 -5.80 17.68
C HIS A 191 -17.22 -5.07 17.65
N SER A 192 -17.19 -3.78 17.95
CA SER A 192 -15.96 -2.98 18.01
C SER A 192 -15.22 -3.04 19.34
N GLY A 193 -15.83 -3.67 20.37
CA GLY A 193 -15.25 -3.71 21.73
C GLY A 193 -15.39 -2.41 22.51
N ALA A 194 -16.25 -1.48 22.05
CA ALA A 194 -16.56 -0.23 22.73
C ALA A 194 -17.51 -0.43 23.93
N ASP A 195 -17.69 0.59 24.78
CA ASP A 195 -18.56 0.51 25.95
C ASP A 195 -20.04 0.52 25.56
N VAL A 196 -20.58 -0.68 25.39
CA VAL A 196 -22.01 -0.90 25.13
C VAL A 196 -22.90 -0.22 26.16
N ALA A 197 -22.51 -0.22 27.45
CA ALA A 197 -23.30 0.42 28.50
C ALA A 197 -23.33 1.95 28.38
N ALA A 198 -22.33 2.56 27.75
CA ALA A 198 -22.38 3.99 27.43
C ALA A 198 -23.43 4.28 26.37
N VAL A 199 -23.51 3.47 25.30
CA VAL A 199 -24.52 3.57 24.25
C VAL A 199 -25.92 3.34 24.82
N ASP A 200 -26.10 2.33 25.69
CA ASP A 200 -27.40 2.01 26.31
C ASP A 200 -27.91 3.11 27.24
N ARG A 201 -27.02 3.95 27.77
CA ARG A 201 -27.40 5.11 28.61
C ARG A 201 -27.79 6.34 27.82
N LEU A 202 -27.64 6.35 26.49
CA LEU A 202 -28.05 7.48 25.66
C LEU A 202 -29.57 7.69 25.80
N SER A 203 -29.95 8.84 26.28
CA SER A 203 -31.35 9.26 26.43
C SER A 203 -31.89 9.76 25.07
N ASP A 204 -33.19 10.07 25.02
CA ASP A 204 -33.80 10.71 23.85
C ASP A 204 -33.41 12.21 23.73
N SER A 205 -32.54 12.69 24.65
CA SER A 205 -32.02 14.05 24.60
C SER A 205 -30.92 14.17 23.55
N LEU A 206 -31.12 15.10 22.62
CA LEU A 206 -30.13 15.41 21.59
C LEU A 206 -28.78 15.81 22.17
N ASP A 207 -28.77 16.57 23.25
CA ASP A 207 -27.53 17.00 23.90
C ASP A 207 -26.72 15.80 24.41
N THR A 208 -27.37 14.79 24.99
CA THR A 208 -26.69 13.57 25.46
C THR A 208 -25.97 12.83 24.30
N TRP A 209 -26.56 12.80 23.13
CA TRP A 209 -25.95 12.19 21.95
C TRP A 209 -24.76 13.00 21.42
N VAL A 210 -24.95 14.34 21.34
CA VAL A 210 -23.88 15.22 20.90
C VAL A 210 -22.70 15.16 21.85
N ASP A 211 -22.95 15.24 23.16
CA ASP A 211 -21.92 15.15 24.19
C ASP A 211 -21.19 13.79 24.13
N TYR A 212 -21.94 12.68 24.01
CA TYR A 212 -21.36 11.34 23.85
C TYR A 212 -20.39 11.27 22.65
N LEU A 213 -20.74 11.84 21.52
CA LEU A 213 -19.91 11.79 20.32
C LEU A 213 -18.75 12.80 20.34
N THR A 214 -18.90 13.94 21.01
CA THR A 214 -17.95 15.07 20.92
C THR A 214 -17.10 15.29 22.15
N GLU A 215 -17.52 14.83 23.36
CA GLU A 215 -16.77 15.02 24.59
C GLU A 215 -15.90 13.80 24.92
N SER A 216 -14.69 14.07 25.43
CA SER A 216 -13.77 13.07 25.97
C SER A 216 -13.52 13.41 27.44
N ASP A 217 -13.75 12.48 28.35
CA ASP A 217 -13.45 12.65 29.77
C ASP A 217 -12.00 12.28 30.13
N GLY A 218 -11.19 11.91 29.11
CA GLY A 218 -9.77 11.56 29.28
C GLY A 218 -9.51 10.21 29.95
N SER A 219 -10.56 9.47 30.32
CA SER A 219 -10.47 8.14 30.96
C SER A 219 -10.86 7.00 30.02
N GLU A 220 -11.15 7.30 28.76
CA GLU A 220 -11.73 6.37 27.82
C GLU A 220 -10.74 5.34 27.27
N ARG A 221 -11.26 4.16 26.97
CA ARG A 221 -10.50 3.13 26.27
C ARG A 221 -10.30 3.53 24.81
N ASP A 222 -9.17 3.13 24.22
CA ASP A 222 -8.89 3.37 22.79
C ASP A 222 -10.00 2.89 21.85
N ALA A 223 -10.71 1.82 22.23
CA ALA A 223 -11.82 1.29 21.46
C ALA A 223 -13.02 2.26 21.41
N ASP A 224 -13.33 2.91 22.52
CA ASP A 224 -14.44 3.88 22.61
C ASP A 224 -14.13 5.12 21.79
N ASP A 225 -12.90 5.59 21.85
CA ASP A 225 -12.42 6.70 21.02
C ASP A 225 -12.48 6.39 19.53
N THR A 226 -12.06 5.20 19.14
CA THR A 226 -12.11 4.76 17.75
C THR A 226 -13.54 4.63 17.27
N PHE A 227 -14.42 4.03 18.06
CA PHE A 227 -15.84 3.90 17.73
C PHE A 227 -16.51 5.27 17.51
N ARG A 228 -16.32 6.21 18.43
CA ARG A 228 -16.88 7.55 18.30
C ARG A 228 -16.31 8.33 17.12
N MET A 229 -15.01 8.17 16.86
CA MET A 229 -14.37 8.74 15.66
C MET A 229 -15.05 8.23 14.38
N LEU A 230 -15.31 6.92 14.26
CA LEU A 230 -15.99 6.36 13.11
C LEU A 230 -17.41 6.88 12.97
N MET A 231 -18.13 7.04 14.09
CA MET A 231 -19.49 7.59 14.07
C MET A 231 -19.48 9.04 13.57
N LEU A 232 -18.61 9.88 14.11
CA LEU A 232 -18.44 11.25 13.64
C LEU A 232 -18.10 11.31 12.16
N THR A 233 -17.17 10.45 11.71
CA THR A 233 -16.78 10.34 10.30
C THR A 233 -17.98 9.97 9.42
N GLY A 234 -18.82 9.02 9.86
CA GLY A 234 -20.03 8.62 9.15
C GLY A 234 -21.07 9.75 9.03
N PHE A 235 -21.32 10.48 10.11
CA PHE A 235 -22.24 11.63 10.08
C PHE A 235 -21.71 12.78 9.22
N GLN A 236 -20.42 13.04 9.25
CA GLN A 236 -19.79 14.04 8.39
C GLN A 236 -19.87 13.63 6.91
N MET A 237 -19.59 12.35 6.61
CA MET A 237 -19.75 11.82 5.26
C MET A 237 -21.19 11.96 4.77
N LEU A 238 -22.17 11.64 5.60
CA LEU A 238 -23.58 11.83 5.26
C LEU A 238 -23.87 13.28 4.89
N ARG A 239 -23.38 14.23 5.68
CA ARG A 239 -23.54 15.65 5.40
C ARG A 239 -22.94 16.04 4.06
N GLU A 240 -21.69 15.65 3.81
CA GLU A 240 -21.03 15.94 2.53
C GLU A 240 -21.83 15.36 1.35
N LEU A 241 -22.36 14.15 1.50
CA LEU A 241 -23.24 13.55 0.49
C LEU A 241 -24.53 14.35 0.27
N MET A 242 -25.17 14.83 1.35
CA MET A 242 -26.34 15.71 1.23
C MET A 242 -26.02 16.99 0.45
N MET A 243 -24.84 17.57 0.65
CA MET A 243 -24.40 18.78 -0.05
C MET A 243 -24.07 18.56 -1.53
N LEU A 244 -23.93 17.31 -1.98
CA LEU A 244 -23.79 16.99 -3.41
C LEU A 244 -25.12 17.08 -4.18
N ASN A 245 -26.26 17.19 -3.48
CA ASN A 245 -27.56 17.36 -4.10
C ASN A 245 -27.88 18.86 -4.29
N ASP A 246 -28.64 19.20 -5.30
CA ASP A 246 -29.05 20.60 -5.58
C ASP A 246 -29.83 21.21 -4.40
N ASP A 247 -30.68 20.42 -3.73
CA ASP A 247 -31.29 20.74 -2.45
C ASP A 247 -30.85 19.69 -1.41
N PRO A 248 -30.00 20.05 -0.43
CA PRO A 248 -29.52 19.12 0.59
C PRO A 248 -30.60 18.47 1.48
N ARG A 249 -31.82 18.98 1.46
CA ARG A 249 -32.96 18.47 2.24
C ARG A 249 -33.82 17.48 1.47
N GLU A 250 -33.64 17.40 0.17
CA GLU A 250 -34.42 16.52 -0.71
C GLU A 250 -33.65 15.22 -0.98
N PRO A 251 -34.34 14.10 -1.13
CA PRO A 251 -33.72 12.84 -1.57
C PRO A 251 -33.15 12.94 -2.98
N PHE A 252 -32.10 12.18 -3.28
CA PHE A 252 -31.59 12.05 -4.65
C PHE A 252 -32.67 11.42 -5.54
N ARG A 253 -32.91 12.02 -6.71
CA ARG A 253 -33.94 11.55 -7.68
C ARG A 253 -33.33 11.11 -9.00
N ASP A 254 -32.28 11.77 -9.43
CA ASP A 254 -31.70 11.60 -10.75
C ASP A 254 -30.31 10.97 -10.68
N TYR A 255 -29.88 10.37 -11.79
CA TYR A 255 -28.55 9.76 -11.93
C TYR A 255 -28.21 8.70 -10.88
N LEU A 256 -29.22 7.92 -10.46
CA LEU A 256 -29.07 6.80 -9.56
C LEU A 256 -28.95 5.48 -10.34
N ILE A 257 -28.14 4.57 -9.83
CA ILE A 257 -28.10 3.19 -10.29
C ILE A 257 -29.25 2.45 -9.60
N VAL A 258 -30.11 1.78 -10.36
CA VAL A 258 -31.23 0.98 -9.82
C VAL A 258 -31.03 -0.47 -10.22
N ASP A 259 -30.93 -1.39 -9.29
CA ASP A 259 -30.77 -2.81 -9.57
C ASP A 259 -32.09 -3.50 -10.00
N ASP A 260 -32.02 -4.80 -10.31
CA ASP A 260 -33.18 -5.60 -10.74
C ASP A 260 -34.28 -5.69 -9.67
N LYS A 261 -33.95 -5.37 -8.40
CA LYS A 261 -34.92 -5.37 -7.28
C LYS A 261 -35.52 -3.99 -7.01
N GLY A 262 -35.13 -2.99 -7.80
CA GLY A 262 -35.56 -1.61 -7.64
C GLY A 262 -34.81 -0.84 -6.56
N ARG A 263 -33.70 -1.38 -6.01
CA ARG A 263 -32.85 -0.69 -5.04
C ARG A 263 -32.01 0.37 -5.74
N LYS A 264 -31.83 1.51 -5.09
CA LYS A 264 -31.21 2.71 -5.63
C LYS A 264 -29.84 2.93 -5.02
N TYR A 265 -28.81 3.06 -5.86
CA TYR A 265 -27.43 3.32 -5.44
C TYR A 265 -26.93 4.62 -6.00
N LEU A 266 -26.20 5.40 -5.20
CA LEU A 266 -25.56 6.62 -5.64
C LEU A 266 -24.18 6.30 -6.19
N PRO A 267 -23.89 6.64 -7.46
CA PRO A 267 -22.53 6.49 -8.02
C PRO A 267 -21.57 7.47 -7.34
N LEU A 268 -20.52 6.96 -6.70
CA LEU A 268 -19.61 7.77 -5.89
C LEU A 268 -18.15 7.33 -6.02
N ILE A 269 -17.26 8.29 -6.26
CA ILE A 269 -15.82 8.12 -6.12
C ILE A 269 -15.40 8.79 -4.81
N ILE A 270 -14.65 8.09 -3.98
CA ILE A 270 -14.09 8.63 -2.74
C ILE A 270 -12.58 8.78 -2.89
N GLY A 271 -12.06 9.98 -2.64
CA GLY A 271 -10.64 10.27 -2.58
C GLY A 271 -10.21 10.62 -1.16
N ILE A 272 -9.21 9.91 -0.62
CA ILE A 272 -8.65 10.16 0.71
C ILE A 272 -7.16 10.48 0.56
N ASP A 273 -6.74 11.64 1.03
CA ASP A 273 -5.34 12.05 1.01
C ASP A 273 -4.74 11.93 2.42
N GLU A 274 -3.69 11.13 2.54
CA GLU A 274 -2.89 10.93 3.75
C GLU A 274 -3.72 10.63 5.03
N PRO A 275 -4.52 9.54 5.05
CA PRO A 275 -5.34 9.17 6.21
C PRO A 275 -4.52 8.85 7.47
N GLU A 276 -3.22 8.68 7.32
CA GLU A 276 -2.28 8.43 8.42
C GLU A 276 -1.99 9.63 9.29
N ILE A 277 -2.25 10.86 8.83
CA ILE A 277 -1.88 12.08 9.54
C ILE A 277 -2.58 12.11 10.92
N HIS A 278 -1.78 12.21 11.98
CA HIS A 278 -2.22 12.23 13.38
C HIS A 278 -2.99 10.98 13.85
N GLN A 279 -2.91 9.85 13.10
CA GLN A 279 -3.60 8.62 13.44
C GLN A 279 -2.64 7.51 13.89
N HIS A 280 -3.06 6.79 14.94
CA HIS A 280 -2.36 5.58 15.36
C HIS A 280 -2.49 4.46 14.28
N PRO A 281 -1.48 3.60 14.05
CA PRO A 281 -1.48 2.59 12.99
C PRO A 281 -2.78 1.77 12.86
N TYR A 282 -3.31 1.24 13.94
CA TYR A 282 -4.55 0.46 13.86
C TYR A 282 -5.78 1.32 13.54
N ARG A 283 -5.80 2.61 13.93
CA ARG A 283 -6.88 3.53 13.55
C ARG A 283 -6.86 3.85 12.05
N GLN A 284 -5.68 3.93 11.44
CA GLN A 284 -5.55 4.08 9.99
C GLN A 284 -6.25 2.90 9.27
N ARG A 285 -5.95 1.67 9.68
CA ARG A 285 -6.60 0.47 9.11
C ARG A 285 -8.11 0.48 9.32
N THR A 286 -8.55 0.77 10.53
CA THR A 286 -9.99 0.80 10.88
C THR A 286 -10.73 1.87 10.08
N LEU A 287 -10.13 3.03 9.85
CA LEU A 287 -10.73 4.09 9.04
C LEU A 287 -10.89 3.67 7.56
N ILE A 288 -9.88 3.03 6.99
CA ILE A 288 -9.95 2.52 5.61
C ILE A 288 -11.00 1.42 5.50
N GLU A 289 -11.02 0.47 6.44
CA GLU A 289 -12.06 -0.57 6.49
C GLU A 289 -13.47 0.01 6.63
N PHE A 290 -13.64 1.09 7.37
CA PHE A 290 -14.91 1.77 7.51
C PHE A 290 -15.39 2.34 6.16
N TYR A 291 -14.55 3.04 5.42
CA TYR A 291 -14.92 3.55 4.09
C TYR A 291 -15.20 2.43 3.08
N ARG A 292 -14.43 1.35 3.13
CA ARG A 292 -14.68 0.16 2.31
C ARG A 292 -16.04 -0.46 2.64
N GLY A 293 -16.32 -0.65 3.92
CA GLY A 293 -17.60 -1.20 4.38
C GLY A 293 -18.80 -0.32 3.98
N ILE A 294 -18.61 1.00 3.95
CA ILE A 294 -19.65 1.92 3.46
C ILE A 294 -19.89 1.73 1.96
N LEU A 295 -18.83 1.69 1.14
CA LEU A 295 -18.96 1.47 -0.31
C LEU A 295 -19.44 0.07 -0.66
N ALA A 296 -19.10 -0.94 0.15
CA ALA A 296 -19.63 -2.30 0.03
C ALA A 296 -21.07 -2.45 0.56
N ASN A 297 -21.66 -1.39 1.14
CA ASN A 297 -22.97 -1.39 1.77
C ASN A 297 -23.08 -2.38 2.95
N GLU A 298 -21.99 -2.59 3.66
CA GLU A 298 -21.89 -3.51 4.80
C GLU A 298 -22.15 -2.81 6.15
N SER A 299 -22.23 -1.46 6.18
CA SER A 299 -22.51 -0.68 7.38
C SER A 299 -24.02 -0.49 7.59
N PRO A 300 -24.66 -1.19 8.57
CA PRO A 300 -26.10 -1.05 8.80
C PRO A 300 -26.52 0.39 9.12
N LEU A 301 -25.71 1.08 9.92
CA LEU A 301 -25.94 2.50 10.25
C LEU A 301 -25.97 3.38 9.01
N MET A 302 -24.96 3.25 8.15
CA MET A 302 -24.87 4.10 6.97
C MET A 302 -25.96 3.80 5.96
N CYS A 303 -26.32 2.52 5.74
CA CYS A 303 -27.44 2.15 4.89
C CYS A 303 -28.75 2.76 5.40
N GLU A 304 -29.00 2.74 6.71
CA GLU A 304 -30.18 3.37 7.31
C GLU A 304 -30.20 4.88 7.11
N LEU A 305 -29.07 5.54 7.37
CA LEU A 305 -28.92 6.99 7.16
C LEU A 305 -29.10 7.36 5.67
N PHE A 306 -28.54 6.59 4.75
CA PHE A 306 -28.69 6.82 3.32
C PHE A 306 -30.15 6.68 2.86
N GLN A 307 -30.85 5.65 3.32
CA GLN A 307 -32.24 5.45 2.97
C GLN A 307 -33.12 6.62 3.46
N ARG A 308 -32.86 7.07 4.68
CA ARG A 308 -33.65 8.12 5.29
C ARG A 308 -33.37 9.51 4.71
N PHE A 309 -32.09 9.91 4.68
CA PHE A 309 -31.73 11.29 4.30
C PHE A 309 -31.49 11.47 2.81
N LEU A 310 -31.05 10.43 2.11
CA LEU A 310 -30.71 10.51 0.70
C LEU A 310 -31.71 9.78 -0.21
N GLY A 311 -32.61 8.98 0.35
CA GLY A 311 -33.60 8.19 -0.43
C GLY A 311 -32.95 7.10 -1.29
N ILE A 312 -31.79 6.57 -0.88
CA ILE A 312 -31.01 5.55 -1.59
C ILE A 312 -30.77 4.34 -0.69
N ASP A 313 -30.60 3.17 -1.29
CA ASP A 313 -30.33 1.92 -0.57
C ASP A 313 -28.84 1.70 -0.29
N GLY A 314 -27.96 2.47 -0.93
CA GLY A 314 -26.52 2.37 -0.74
C GLY A 314 -25.71 3.20 -1.73
N LEU A 315 -24.42 2.94 -1.75
CA LEU A 315 -23.46 3.55 -2.66
C LEU A 315 -22.93 2.51 -3.64
N GLU A 316 -22.48 2.97 -4.79
CA GLU A 316 -21.76 2.15 -5.76
C GLU A 316 -20.59 2.96 -6.32
N GLY A 317 -19.38 2.45 -6.18
CA GLY A 317 -18.25 3.24 -6.61
C GLY A 317 -16.89 2.72 -6.18
N GLN A 318 -15.92 3.63 -6.11
CA GLN A 318 -14.50 3.33 -6.05
C GLN A 318 -13.79 4.20 -5.02
N LEU A 319 -12.80 3.62 -4.33
CA LEU A 319 -12.01 4.29 -3.32
C LEU A 319 -10.58 4.52 -3.82
N PHE A 320 -10.10 5.74 -3.71
CA PHE A 320 -8.71 6.12 -3.96
C PHE A 320 -8.07 6.64 -2.68
N ILE A 321 -6.96 6.07 -2.30
CA ILE A 321 -6.22 6.41 -1.08
C ILE A 321 -4.81 6.81 -1.46
N VAL A 322 -4.43 8.04 -1.21
CA VAL A 322 -3.04 8.50 -1.30
C VAL A 322 -2.41 8.35 0.08
N THR A 323 -1.33 7.59 0.18
CA THR A 323 -0.69 7.34 1.48
C THR A 323 0.82 7.23 1.40
N ASN A 324 1.50 7.57 2.50
CA ASN A 324 2.91 7.31 2.77
C ASN A 324 3.10 6.27 3.90
N SER A 325 2.01 5.66 4.39
CA SER A 325 2.03 4.70 5.49
C SER A 325 1.85 3.26 5.00
N THR A 326 2.71 2.37 5.45
CA THR A 326 2.55 0.92 5.25
C THR A 326 1.32 0.36 5.95
N ASP A 327 0.89 1.00 7.03
CA ASP A 327 -0.29 0.57 7.80
C ASP A 327 -1.61 0.82 7.07
N CYS A 328 -1.62 1.78 6.13
CA CYS A 328 -2.76 1.99 5.25
C CYS A 328 -2.90 0.90 4.18
N LEU A 329 -1.82 0.17 3.85
CA LEU A 329 -1.86 -0.92 2.88
C LEU A 329 -2.36 -2.20 3.54
N ILE A 330 -3.69 -2.33 3.64
CA ILE A 330 -4.36 -3.41 4.37
C ILE A 330 -4.60 -4.67 3.54
N ASP A 331 -4.56 -4.54 2.22
CA ASP A 331 -4.76 -5.64 1.27
C ASP A 331 -3.44 -6.10 0.65
N ASP A 332 -3.50 -6.61 -0.56
CA ASP A 332 -2.35 -7.12 -1.29
C ASP A 332 -1.93 -6.18 -2.45
N TYR A 333 -0.95 -6.62 -3.23
CA TYR A 333 -0.32 -5.85 -4.29
C TYR A 333 -1.28 -5.44 -5.42
N ARG A 334 -2.39 -6.13 -5.65
CA ARG A 334 -3.32 -5.88 -6.76
C ARG A 334 -3.98 -4.51 -6.67
N TYR A 335 -4.14 -4.00 -5.47
CA TYR A 335 -4.73 -2.68 -5.22
C TYR A 335 -3.72 -1.53 -5.20
N ILE A 336 -2.45 -1.81 -5.45
CA ILE A 336 -1.39 -0.80 -5.39
C ILE A 336 -1.19 -0.15 -6.76
N LEU A 337 -1.21 1.17 -6.79
CA LEU A 337 -0.75 1.99 -7.90
C LEU A 337 0.51 2.73 -7.47
N ARG A 338 1.66 2.30 -7.97
CA ARG A 338 2.94 2.93 -7.65
C ARG A 338 3.33 3.97 -8.69
N LEU A 339 3.55 5.21 -8.25
CA LEU A 339 4.18 6.25 -9.05
C LEU A 339 5.69 6.18 -8.90
N TYR A 340 6.42 6.25 -10.00
CA TYR A 340 7.87 6.22 -10.03
C TYR A 340 8.42 7.15 -11.13
N ARG A 341 9.72 7.47 -11.08
CA ARG A 341 10.39 8.17 -12.17
C ARG A 341 11.12 7.16 -13.03
N ASP A 342 10.95 7.31 -14.35
CA ASP A 342 11.72 6.53 -15.31
C ASP A 342 13.16 7.08 -15.45
N GLU A 343 13.98 6.45 -16.30
CA GLU A 343 15.38 6.85 -16.56
C GLU A 343 15.51 8.30 -17.10
N THR A 344 14.45 8.84 -17.66
CA THR A 344 14.40 10.24 -18.13
C THR A 344 13.98 11.23 -17.03
N GLY A 345 13.65 10.73 -15.83
CA GLY A 345 13.13 11.50 -14.72
C GLY A 345 11.62 11.83 -14.80
N GLU A 346 10.93 11.31 -15.83
CA GLU A 346 9.49 11.53 -15.99
C GLU A 346 8.68 10.58 -15.11
N VAL A 347 7.54 11.07 -14.62
CA VAL A 347 6.64 10.28 -13.77
C VAL A 347 5.89 9.26 -14.58
N ARG A 348 5.90 8.03 -14.12
CA ARG A 348 5.16 6.87 -14.65
C ARG A 348 4.36 6.21 -13.53
N ALA A 349 3.44 5.34 -13.91
CA ALA A 349 2.66 4.54 -12.98
C ALA A 349 2.80 3.05 -13.30
N ALA A 350 2.84 2.23 -12.26
CA ALA A 350 2.73 0.77 -12.34
C ALA A 350 1.57 0.33 -11.47
N SER A 351 0.64 -0.41 -12.04
CA SER A 351 -0.57 -0.84 -11.35
C SER A 351 -0.56 -2.34 -11.08
N GLY A 352 -0.73 -2.72 -9.83
CA GLY A 352 -0.90 -4.12 -9.44
C GLY A 352 -2.12 -4.79 -10.08
N ALA A 353 -3.15 -4.03 -10.45
CA ALA A 353 -4.33 -4.50 -11.15
C ALA A 353 -4.01 -5.05 -12.57
N GLU A 354 -2.91 -4.61 -13.19
CA GLU A 354 -2.46 -5.09 -14.49
C GLU A 354 -1.55 -6.32 -14.40
N PHE A 355 -1.14 -6.73 -13.19
CA PHE A 355 -0.18 -7.81 -13.05
C PHE A 355 -0.86 -9.18 -13.12
N SER A 356 -0.25 -10.07 -13.88
CA SER A 356 -0.64 -11.46 -13.97
C SER A 356 0.55 -12.34 -13.64
N PHE A 357 0.38 -13.22 -12.67
CA PHE A 357 1.39 -14.20 -12.26
C PHE A 357 0.82 -15.62 -12.36
N ALA A 358 1.70 -16.60 -12.38
CA ALA A 358 1.28 -17.99 -12.23
C ALA A 358 0.60 -18.20 -10.86
N PRO A 359 -0.40 -19.09 -10.73
CA PRO A 359 -1.20 -19.21 -9.50
C PRO A 359 -0.42 -19.47 -8.22
N ASP A 360 0.70 -20.20 -8.31
CA ASP A 360 1.57 -20.48 -7.16
C ASP A 360 2.41 -19.25 -6.76
N VAL A 361 2.80 -18.43 -7.73
CA VAL A 361 3.48 -17.15 -7.51
C VAL A 361 2.51 -16.16 -6.88
N GLU A 362 1.32 -16.00 -7.46
CA GLU A 362 0.28 -15.10 -6.95
C GLU A 362 -0.09 -15.41 -5.51
N LYS A 363 -0.40 -16.67 -5.21
CA LYS A 363 -0.69 -17.11 -3.84
C LYS A 363 0.46 -16.76 -2.88
N HIS A 364 1.70 -16.98 -3.29
CA HIS A 364 2.88 -16.67 -2.48
C HIS A 364 2.98 -15.16 -2.22
N LEU A 365 2.83 -14.33 -3.25
CA LEU A 365 2.93 -12.87 -3.13
C LEU A 365 1.84 -12.29 -2.22
N ILE A 366 0.60 -12.77 -2.33
CA ILE A 366 -0.50 -12.35 -1.45
C ILE A 366 -0.19 -12.71 0.00
N MET A 367 0.27 -13.94 0.27
CA MET A 367 0.57 -14.37 1.63
C MET A 367 1.72 -13.61 2.29
N HIS A 368 2.73 -13.22 1.51
CA HIS A 368 3.92 -12.52 2.02
C HIS A 368 3.88 -11.00 1.85
N PHE A 369 2.80 -10.46 1.27
CA PHE A 369 2.66 -9.02 1.06
C PHE A 369 2.85 -8.19 2.34
N PRO A 370 2.31 -8.57 3.51
CA PRO A 370 2.52 -7.82 4.75
C PRO A 370 3.98 -7.61 5.14
N GLU A 371 4.86 -8.51 4.71
CA GLU A 371 6.30 -8.50 5.04
C GLU A 371 7.13 -7.69 4.04
N VAL A 372 6.60 -7.49 2.82
CA VAL A 372 7.33 -6.85 1.72
C VAL A 372 6.76 -5.48 1.31
N LYS A 373 5.59 -5.10 1.82
CA LYS A 373 4.90 -3.86 1.43
C LYS A 373 5.69 -2.57 1.70
N GLU A 374 6.58 -2.58 2.70
CA GLU A 374 7.46 -1.44 2.99
C GLU A 374 8.37 -1.08 1.80
N ALA A 375 8.80 -2.10 1.06
CA ALA A 375 9.65 -1.92 -0.12
C ALA A 375 9.00 -1.06 -1.22
N LEU A 376 7.66 -0.99 -1.29
CA LEU A 376 6.95 -0.16 -2.27
C LEU A 376 7.23 1.35 -2.12
N PHE A 377 7.67 1.78 -0.94
CA PHE A 377 8.05 3.17 -0.66
C PHE A 377 9.56 3.41 -0.85
N ALA A 378 10.33 2.34 -1.03
CA ALA A 378 11.77 2.42 -1.20
C ALA A 378 12.18 2.92 -2.60
N ARG A 379 13.44 3.34 -2.72
CA ARG A 379 14.09 3.65 -4.01
C ARG A 379 14.69 2.42 -4.64
N SER A 380 15.27 1.53 -3.82
CA SER A 380 15.76 0.23 -4.23
C SER A 380 15.55 -0.82 -3.15
N VAL A 381 15.67 -2.09 -3.53
CA VAL A 381 15.43 -3.23 -2.63
C VAL A 381 16.62 -4.17 -2.71
N LEU A 382 17.11 -4.60 -1.55
CA LEU A 382 18.04 -5.71 -1.41
C LEU A 382 17.31 -6.90 -0.81
N ILE A 383 17.16 -7.98 -1.59
CA ILE A 383 16.51 -9.22 -1.16
C ILE A 383 17.58 -10.21 -0.75
N VAL A 384 17.47 -10.74 0.45
CA VAL A 384 18.37 -11.77 1.02
C VAL A 384 17.59 -13.03 1.36
N GLU A 385 18.30 -14.17 1.42
CA GLU A 385 17.65 -15.47 1.56
C GLU A 385 17.10 -15.69 2.96
N GLY A 386 17.83 -15.32 4.01
CA GLY A 386 17.55 -15.75 5.37
C GLY A 386 17.70 -14.68 6.46
N GLU A 387 17.50 -15.14 7.68
CA GLU A 387 17.46 -14.28 8.87
C GLU A 387 18.84 -13.76 9.28
N THR A 388 19.92 -14.51 9.02
CA THR A 388 21.28 -14.09 9.36
C THR A 388 21.69 -12.92 8.49
N GLU A 389 21.45 -13.00 7.19
CA GLU A 389 21.66 -11.93 6.22
C GLU A 389 20.83 -10.70 6.60
N TYR A 390 19.54 -10.89 6.87
CA TYR A 390 18.65 -9.81 7.26
C TYR A 390 19.13 -9.07 8.52
N GLY A 391 19.66 -9.83 9.49
CA GLY A 391 20.25 -9.25 10.71
C GLY A 391 21.57 -8.49 10.47
N ALA A 392 22.36 -8.92 9.48
CA ALA A 392 23.72 -8.44 9.27
C ALA A 392 23.83 -7.25 8.29
N PHE A 393 23.09 -7.29 7.19
CA PHE A 393 23.35 -6.45 6.02
C PHE A 393 23.18 -4.95 6.25
N ALA A 394 22.19 -4.54 7.04
CA ALA A 394 22.05 -3.12 7.40
C ALA A 394 23.26 -2.60 8.19
N GLY A 395 23.81 -3.43 9.08
CA GLY A 395 25.03 -3.11 9.82
C GLY A 395 26.29 -3.14 8.96
N PHE A 396 26.44 -4.13 8.08
CA PHE A 396 27.53 -4.18 7.10
C PHE A 396 27.50 -2.95 6.18
N ALA A 397 26.32 -2.58 5.66
CA ALA A 397 26.16 -1.38 4.87
C ALA A 397 26.66 -0.13 5.62
N LYS A 398 26.25 0.02 6.88
CA LYS A 398 26.72 1.14 7.73
C LYS A 398 28.23 1.16 7.89
N THR A 399 28.86 0.01 8.14
CA THR A 399 30.32 -0.14 8.25
C THR A 399 31.03 0.24 6.94
N LEU A 400 30.40 -0.07 5.79
CA LEU A 400 30.89 0.28 4.45
C LEU A 400 30.57 1.74 4.05
N GLY A 401 29.93 2.52 4.90
CA GLY A 401 29.57 3.92 4.64
C GLY A 401 28.24 4.13 3.93
N TYR A 402 27.42 3.08 3.78
CA TYR A 402 26.08 3.14 3.18
C TYR A 402 25.01 3.05 4.26
N HIS A 403 24.22 4.11 4.43
CA HIS A 403 23.11 4.13 5.37
C HIS A 403 21.81 3.84 4.62
N PHE A 404 21.27 2.63 4.73
CA PHE A 404 20.11 2.16 3.99
C PHE A 404 18.89 3.07 4.14
N ASP A 405 18.51 3.42 5.37
CA ASP A 405 17.36 4.31 5.60
C ASP A 405 17.54 5.68 4.94
N PHE A 406 18.75 6.23 5.01
CA PHE A 406 19.06 7.53 4.40
C PHE A 406 19.05 7.48 2.88
N LEU A 407 19.50 6.38 2.29
CA LEU A 407 19.48 6.15 0.85
C LEU A 407 18.10 5.75 0.32
N GLY A 408 17.23 5.24 1.18
CA GLY A 408 15.94 4.66 0.81
C GLY A 408 16.09 3.24 0.23
N VAL A 409 17.04 2.46 0.77
CA VAL A 409 17.21 1.03 0.44
C VAL A 409 16.42 0.19 1.43
N CYS A 410 15.48 -0.61 0.96
CA CYS A 410 14.75 -1.55 1.78
C CYS A 410 15.42 -2.93 1.75
N LEU A 411 15.71 -3.50 2.92
CA LEU A 411 16.22 -4.86 3.06
C LEU A 411 15.07 -5.83 3.30
N VAL A 412 14.92 -6.83 2.42
CA VAL A 412 13.83 -7.81 2.47
C VAL A 412 14.38 -9.21 2.73
N ASN A 413 13.83 -9.88 3.74
CA ASN A 413 14.08 -11.30 4.01
C ASN A 413 13.08 -12.15 3.22
N ALA A 414 13.55 -12.91 2.26
CA ALA A 414 12.71 -13.77 1.43
C ALA A 414 12.27 -15.07 2.13
N ARG A 415 12.90 -15.43 3.26
CA ARG A 415 12.65 -16.68 3.99
C ARG A 415 12.82 -17.94 3.14
N GLY A 416 13.79 -17.92 2.23
CA GLY A 416 14.20 -19.04 1.41
C GLY A 416 14.41 -18.69 -0.07
N GLU A 417 15.25 -19.48 -0.72
CA GLU A 417 15.71 -19.26 -2.09
C GLU A 417 14.59 -19.09 -3.12
N SER A 418 13.56 -19.95 -3.05
CA SER A 418 12.45 -19.98 -4.01
C SER A 418 11.53 -18.75 -3.92
N SER A 419 11.57 -18.05 -2.79
CA SER A 419 10.79 -16.83 -2.56
C SER A 419 11.45 -15.59 -3.17
N ILE A 420 12.79 -15.57 -3.24
CA ILE A 420 13.54 -14.44 -3.79
C ILE A 420 13.06 -14.09 -5.20
N VAL A 421 12.98 -15.10 -6.09
CA VAL A 421 12.55 -14.90 -7.48
C VAL A 421 11.14 -14.31 -7.55
N LYS A 422 10.21 -14.83 -6.75
CA LYS A 422 8.81 -14.40 -6.74
C LYS A 422 8.67 -12.96 -6.27
N ILE A 423 9.36 -12.61 -5.18
CA ILE A 423 9.37 -11.26 -4.63
C ILE A 423 10.06 -10.28 -5.59
N ALA A 424 11.18 -10.68 -6.19
CA ALA A 424 11.87 -9.86 -7.19
C ALA A 424 10.98 -9.56 -8.40
N GLN A 425 10.24 -10.55 -8.91
CA GLN A 425 9.29 -10.35 -10.01
C GLN A 425 8.21 -9.30 -9.66
N LEU A 426 7.71 -9.29 -8.43
CA LEU A 426 6.74 -8.28 -7.99
C LEU A 426 7.36 -6.87 -8.03
N PHE A 427 8.55 -6.71 -7.47
CA PHE A 427 9.22 -5.42 -7.41
C PHE A 427 9.65 -4.91 -8.79
N GLU A 428 10.10 -5.79 -9.67
CA GLU A 428 10.41 -5.47 -11.07
C GLU A 428 9.17 -4.97 -11.82
N ARG A 429 8.00 -5.59 -11.60
CA ARG A 429 6.72 -5.11 -12.17
C ARG A 429 6.35 -3.72 -11.65
N PHE A 430 6.67 -3.42 -10.41
CA PHE A 430 6.51 -2.08 -9.86
C PHE A 430 7.65 -1.11 -10.20
N HIS A 431 8.58 -1.49 -11.08
CA HIS A 431 9.75 -0.71 -11.45
C HIS A 431 10.60 -0.26 -10.25
N LEU A 432 10.81 -1.17 -9.30
CA LEU A 432 11.74 -0.99 -8.20
C LEU A 432 13.11 -1.54 -8.57
N GLY A 433 14.16 -0.76 -8.33
CA GLY A 433 15.53 -1.24 -8.47
C GLY A 433 15.77 -2.38 -7.49
N THR A 434 15.88 -3.62 -7.98
CA THR A 434 15.94 -4.82 -7.14
C THR A 434 17.28 -5.51 -7.27
N VAL A 435 17.90 -5.82 -6.14
CA VAL A 435 19.12 -6.62 -6.02
C VAL A 435 18.82 -7.87 -5.23
N SER A 436 19.29 -9.02 -5.69
CA SER A 436 19.06 -10.30 -5.03
C SER A 436 20.38 -10.98 -4.68
N LEU A 437 20.50 -11.47 -3.46
CA LEU A 437 21.63 -12.28 -3.00
C LEU A 437 21.16 -13.70 -2.69
N TYR A 438 21.82 -14.68 -3.29
CA TYR A 438 21.56 -16.09 -3.15
C TYR A 438 22.76 -16.82 -2.54
N ASP A 439 22.52 -17.90 -1.84
CA ASP A 439 23.57 -18.87 -1.52
C ASP A 439 24.12 -19.52 -2.81
N ARG A 440 25.42 -19.79 -2.86
CA ARG A 440 26.08 -20.34 -4.06
C ARG A 440 25.60 -21.72 -4.46
N ASP A 441 25.09 -22.52 -3.54
CA ASP A 441 24.62 -23.86 -3.83
C ASP A 441 23.43 -23.91 -4.80
N VAL A 442 22.71 -22.80 -4.99
CA VAL A 442 21.64 -22.67 -5.98
C VAL A 442 22.07 -22.00 -7.29
N SER A 443 23.32 -21.59 -7.42
CA SER A 443 23.83 -20.80 -8.56
C SER A 443 23.69 -21.49 -9.94
N LEU A 444 23.55 -22.80 -9.98
CA LEU A 444 23.31 -23.58 -11.21
C LEU A 444 21.85 -23.55 -11.66
N LYS A 445 20.90 -23.23 -10.75
CA LYS A 445 19.46 -23.22 -11.01
C LYS A 445 18.91 -21.80 -11.15
N THR A 446 19.63 -20.80 -10.62
CA THR A 446 19.22 -19.41 -10.61
C THR A 446 19.70 -18.71 -11.87
N PRO A 447 18.84 -17.91 -12.57
CA PRO A 447 19.28 -17.09 -13.69
C PRO A 447 20.39 -16.12 -13.28
N ARG A 448 21.31 -15.84 -14.20
CA ARG A 448 22.32 -14.80 -13.97
C ARG A 448 21.80 -13.46 -14.48
N GLY A 449 22.12 -12.39 -13.76
CA GLY A 449 21.73 -11.02 -14.11
C GLY A 449 22.65 -10.02 -13.45
N GLU A 450 22.62 -8.78 -13.90
CA GLU A 450 23.45 -7.68 -13.38
C GLU A 450 23.21 -7.42 -11.88
N ASN A 451 21.97 -7.63 -11.41
CA ASN A 451 21.54 -7.39 -10.03
C ASN A 451 21.37 -8.69 -9.22
N ILE A 452 21.91 -9.82 -9.73
CA ILE A 452 21.83 -11.13 -9.05
C ILE A 452 23.23 -11.52 -8.61
N PHE A 453 23.40 -11.65 -7.31
CA PHE A 453 24.66 -11.96 -6.64
C PHE A 453 24.57 -13.31 -5.93
N PHE A 454 25.72 -13.89 -5.71
CA PHE A 454 25.87 -15.17 -5.01
C PHE A 454 26.98 -15.06 -3.96
N THR A 455 26.84 -15.82 -2.88
CA THR A 455 27.94 -16.01 -1.93
C THR A 455 29.16 -16.64 -2.63
N ASP A 456 30.37 -16.38 -2.14
CA ASP A 456 31.60 -16.99 -2.69
C ASP A 456 31.72 -18.46 -2.32
N GLU A 457 31.25 -18.81 -1.11
CA GLU A 457 31.15 -20.16 -0.61
C GLU A 457 29.70 -20.68 -0.69
N ILE A 458 29.42 -21.87 -0.18
CA ILE A 458 28.11 -22.51 -0.28
C ILE A 458 26.98 -21.81 0.50
N CYS A 459 27.31 -20.93 1.44
CA CYS A 459 26.38 -20.10 2.20
C CYS A 459 27.10 -18.99 2.94
N LEU A 460 26.34 -18.00 3.43
CA LEU A 460 26.84 -16.85 4.17
C LEU A 460 27.78 -17.22 5.33
N GLU A 461 27.42 -18.20 6.15
CA GLU A 461 28.22 -18.55 7.33
C GLU A 461 29.60 -19.08 6.96
N LEU A 462 29.70 -19.82 5.85
CA LEU A 462 30.99 -20.31 5.37
C LEU A 462 31.82 -19.19 4.77
N ASP A 463 31.22 -18.26 4.03
CA ASP A 463 31.91 -17.08 3.52
C ASP A 463 32.57 -16.28 4.63
N ILE A 464 31.84 -16.02 5.71
CA ILE A 464 32.37 -15.29 6.87
C ILE A 464 33.54 -16.06 7.49
N VAL A 465 33.38 -17.35 7.74
CA VAL A 465 34.41 -18.18 8.37
C VAL A 465 35.67 -18.26 7.49
N GLU A 466 35.52 -18.46 6.18
CA GLU A 466 36.65 -18.52 5.24
C GLU A 466 37.36 -17.17 5.12
N HIS A 467 36.61 -16.06 5.03
CA HIS A 467 37.19 -14.72 4.94
C HIS A 467 37.98 -14.36 6.20
N ILE A 468 37.39 -14.59 7.37
CA ILE A 468 38.03 -14.35 8.67
C ILE A 468 39.24 -15.27 8.88
N SER A 469 39.18 -16.54 8.43
CA SER A 469 40.29 -17.48 8.45
C SER A 469 41.49 -16.95 7.66
N ARG A 470 41.26 -16.47 6.42
CA ARG A 470 42.32 -15.88 5.56
C ARG A 470 42.97 -14.65 6.18
N LYS A 471 42.26 -13.88 6.99
CA LYS A 471 42.74 -12.72 7.74
C LYS A 471 43.33 -13.09 9.11
N ASN A 472 43.20 -14.34 9.52
CA ASN A 472 43.62 -14.86 10.84
C ASN A 472 43.04 -14.06 12.04
N LYS A 473 41.75 -13.66 11.94
CA LYS A 473 41.04 -12.85 12.93
C LYS A 473 39.99 -13.67 13.72
N TRP A 474 40.34 -14.88 14.13
CA TRP A 474 39.48 -15.83 14.82
C TRP A 474 38.88 -15.30 16.12
N GLU A 475 39.51 -14.36 16.79
CA GLU A 475 39.03 -13.71 18.00
C GLU A 475 37.69 -13.00 17.78
N VAL A 476 37.46 -12.45 16.58
CA VAL A 476 36.22 -11.76 16.23
C VAL A 476 35.05 -12.76 16.20
N LEU A 477 35.22 -13.89 15.52
CA LEU A 477 34.20 -14.95 15.51
C LEU A 477 33.96 -15.52 16.91
N TYR A 478 35.03 -15.65 17.70
CA TYR A 478 34.91 -16.13 19.07
C TYR A 478 34.11 -15.19 19.96
N GLN A 479 34.26 -13.86 19.79
CA GLN A 479 33.47 -12.87 20.53
C GLN A 479 31.98 -13.01 20.23
N VAL A 480 31.60 -13.17 18.96
CA VAL A 480 30.19 -13.42 18.57
C VAL A 480 29.63 -14.66 19.26
N VAL A 481 30.38 -15.78 19.21
CA VAL A 481 30.00 -17.03 19.87
C VAL A 481 29.85 -16.84 21.37
N HIS A 482 30.83 -16.20 22.01
CA HIS A 482 30.87 -16.00 23.47
C HIS A 482 29.68 -15.16 23.96
N GLU A 483 29.34 -14.10 23.23
CA GLU A 483 28.24 -13.22 23.60
C GLU A 483 26.89 -13.90 23.41
N LEU A 484 26.67 -14.56 22.28
CA LEU A 484 25.38 -15.20 22.00
C LEU A 484 25.10 -16.41 22.90
N ALA A 485 26.13 -17.21 23.16
CA ALA A 485 25.99 -18.45 23.91
C ALA A 485 26.36 -18.30 25.40
N GLU A 486 26.43 -17.08 25.92
CA GLU A 486 26.78 -16.79 27.34
C GLU A 486 28.05 -17.53 27.82
N GLY A 487 29.00 -17.71 26.88
CA GLY A 487 30.28 -18.41 27.14
C GLY A 487 30.28 -19.89 26.86
N ASP A 488 29.18 -20.53 26.48
CA ASP A 488 29.14 -21.90 25.99
C ASP A 488 29.68 -22.03 24.57
N ASP A 489 30.94 -22.31 24.42
CA ASP A 489 31.63 -22.47 23.13
C ASP A 489 31.66 -23.93 22.62
N PHE A 490 30.70 -24.77 23.07
CA PHE A 490 30.70 -26.20 22.73
C PHE A 490 29.93 -26.49 21.43
N VAL A 491 30.59 -27.14 20.47
CA VAL A 491 29.95 -27.64 19.24
C VAL A 491 29.46 -29.07 19.49
N TYR A 492 28.14 -29.19 19.63
CA TYR A 492 27.47 -30.43 19.96
C TYR A 492 27.38 -31.40 18.77
N LYS A 493 27.10 -32.68 19.03
CA LYS A 493 27.05 -33.75 18.04
C LYS A 493 26.06 -33.42 16.89
N ASP A 494 24.92 -32.82 17.20
CA ASP A 494 23.92 -32.49 16.20
C ASP A 494 24.37 -31.32 15.28
N MET A 495 25.10 -30.35 15.83
CA MET A 495 25.72 -29.28 15.04
C MET A 495 26.76 -29.88 14.08
N VAL A 496 27.62 -30.77 14.58
CA VAL A 496 28.60 -31.47 13.74
C VAL A 496 27.90 -32.27 12.62
N LYS A 497 26.82 -32.98 12.93
CA LYS A 497 26.06 -33.77 11.94
C LYS A 497 25.47 -32.87 10.85
N ARG A 498 24.86 -31.76 11.24
CA ARG A 498 24.29 -30.78 10.28
C ARG A 498 25.40 -30.17 9.40
N ALA A 499 26.50 -29.73 9.99
CA ALA A 499 27.62 -29.17 9.25
C ALA A 499 28.21 -30.14 8.23
N VAL A 500 28.45 -31.39 8.63
CA VAL A 500 28.99 -32.44 7.74
C VAL A 500 28.08 -32.72 6.55
N SER A 501 26.76 -32.61 6.71
CA SER A 501 25.82 -32.80 5.60
C SER A 501 25.84 -31.64 4.60
N LYS A 502 26.20 -30.44 5.02
CA LYS A 502 26.26 -29.25 4.15
C LYS A 502 27.67 -29.03 3.58
N TRP A 503 28.68 -29.12 4.42
CA TRP A 503 30.06 -28.88 4.03
C TRP A 503 31.04 -29.70 4.88
N LYS A 504 32.09 -30.25 4.25
CA LYS A 504 33.14 -31.02 4.89
C LYS A 504 34.46 -30.72 4.21
N PRO A 505 35.42 -30.04 4.89
CA PRO A 505 36.69 -29.65 4.27
C PRO A 505 37.58 -30.85 3.87
N ASP A 506 37.63 -31.88 4.71
CA ASP A 506 38.30 -33.16 4.41
C ASP A 506 37.29 -34.32 4.49
N PRO A 507 36.95 -34.98 3.37
CA PRO A 507 36.03 -36.09 3.34
C PRO A 507 36.45 -37.29 4.22
N LYS A 508 37.75 -37.45 4.47
CA LYS A 508 38.29 -38.59 5.25
C LYS A 508 38.33 -38.30 6.75
N ARG A 509 38.27 -37.04 7.15
CA ARG A 509 38.36 -36.64 8.56
C ARG A 509 37.05 -36.89 9.30
N MET A 510 37.16 -37.48 10.50
CA MET A 510 36.02 -37.63 11.42
C MET A 510 35.97 -36.45 12.37
N PHE A 511 34.83 -35.74 12.40
CA PHE A 511 34.58 -34.63 13.32
C PHE A 511 33.71 -35.12 14.48
N GLN A 512 34.06 -34.74 15.71
CA GLN A 512 33.33 -35.04 16.94
C GLN A 512 33.00 -33.78 17.70
N SER A 513 32.10 -33.87 18.68
CA SER A 513 31.75 -32.74 19.57
C SER A 513 33.00 -32.16 20.24
N ARG A 514 33.11 -30.83 20.28
CA ARG A 514 34.32 -30.17 20.78
C ARG A 514 34.04 -28.71 21.20
N LYS A 515 34.83 -28.21 22.16
CA LYS A 515 34.88 -26.79 22.49
C LYS A 515 35.71 -26.01 21.46
N LEU A 516 35.25 -24.85 21.02
CA LEU A 516 35.97 -24.00 20.07
C LEU A 516 37.37 -23.60 20.60
N LYS A 517 37.47 -23.23 21.86
CA LYS A 517 38.75 -22.91 22.53
C LYS A 517 39.75 -24.07 22.55
N SER A 518 39.28 -25.30 22.50
CA SER A 518 40.15 -26.46 22.54
C SER A 518 40.82 -26.79 21.20
N ILE A 519 40.47 -26.07 20.13
CA ILE A 519 41.02 -26.30 18.80
C ILE A 519 42.39 -25.63 18.69
N GLY A 520 43.42 -26.43 18.48
CA GLY A 520 44.80 -25.92 18.37
C GLY A 520 44.99 -24.97 17.20
N GLY A 521 45.81 -23.93 17.36
CA GLY A 521 46.07 -22.93 16.33
C GLY A 521 46.68 -23.47 15.02
N ARG A 522 47.23 -24.70 15.06
CA ARG A 522 47.76 -25.38 13.88
C ARG A 522 46.70 -26.19 13.10
N ASP A 523 45.52 -26.43 13.69
CA ASP A 523 44.43 -27.15 13.07
C ASP A 523 43.47 -26.18 12.39
N GLU A 524 43.91 -25.56 11.30
CA GLU A 524 43.15 -24.56 10.57
C GLU A 524 41.87 -25.12 9.94
N GLU A 525 41.93 -26.32 9.35
CA GLU A 525 40.72 -26.99 8.82
C GLU A 525 39.70 -27.31 9.91
N GLY A 526 40.18 -27.78 11.06
CA GLY A 526 39.31 -28.03 12.22
C GLY A 526 38.66 -26.75 12.71
N ARG A 527 39.43 -25.64 12.79
CA ARG A 527 38.87 -24.31 13.16
C ARG A 527 37.77 -23.88 12.21
N ARG A 528 38.02 -23.88 10.89
CA ARG A 528 37.01 -23.53 9.87
C ARG A 528 35.77 -24.39 10.02
N PHE A 529 35.92 -25.72 10.12
CA PHE A 529 34.78 -26.59 10.26
C PHE A 529 33.97 -26.35 11.53
N TYR A 530 34.59 -26.21 12.70
CA TYR A 530 33.87 -26.07 13.95
C TYR A 530 33.19 -24.68 14.09
N TYR A 531 33.82 -23.58 13.63
CA TYR A 531 33.17 -22.31 13.56
C TYR A 531 32.02 -22.31 12.57
N PHE A 532 32.18 -22.90 11.39
CA PHE A 532 31.08 -23.09 10.45
C PHE A 532 29.95 -23.91 11.09
N ALA A 533 30.23 -25.02 11.73
CA ALA A 533 29.22 -25.86 12.37
C ALA A 533 28.42 -25.10 13.44
N TRP A 534 29.10 -24.24 14.19
CA TRP A 534 28.46 -23.43 15.20
C TRP A 534 27.55 -22.36 14.54
N PHE A 535 28.04 -21.55 13.63
CA PHE A 535 27.28 -20.50 12.95
C PHE A 535 26.11 -21.07 12.14
N TYR A 536 26.34 -22.13 11.38
CA TYR A 536 25.31 -22.80 10.58
C TYR A 536 24.18 -23.39 11.42
N SER A 537 24.47 -23.79 12.66
CA SER A 537 23.46 -24.33 13.57
C SER A 537 22.71 -23.26 14.37
N ASN A 538 23.27 -22.06 14.50
CA ASN A 538 22.73 -20.95 15.26
C ASN A 538 22.33 -19.76 14.37
N LYS A 539 21.86 -20.06 13.14
CA LYS A 539 21.37 -19.03 12.22
C LYS A 539 20.29 -18.15 12.88
N GLY A 540 20.26 -16.88 12.52
CA GLY A 540 19.20 -15.97 12.95
C GLY A 540 19.62 -14.49 13.01
N VAL A 541 18.65 -13.64 13.21
CA VAL A 541 18.83 -12.16 13.23
C VAL A 541 19.87 -11.71 14.24
N LEU A 542 19.91 -12.34 15.43
CA LEU A 542 20.87 -11.95 16.48
C LEU A 542 22.30 -12.26 16.09
N VAL A 543 22.55 -13.42 15.48
CA VAL A 543 23.88 -13.75 14.95
C VAL A 543 24.30 -12.72 13.91
N GLY A 544 23.40 -12.39 12.99
CA GLY A 544 23.65 -11.37 11.96
C GLY A 544 24.01 -10.00 12.57
N ARG A 545 23.26 -9.56 13.57
CA ARG A 545 23.53 -8.30 14.26
C ARG A 545 24.88 -8.26 14.96
N LEU A 546 25.25 -9.34 15.65
CA LEU A 546 26.55 -9.44 16.31
C LEU A 546 27.70 -9.50 15.30
N LEU A 547 27.54 -10.23 14.19
CA LEU A 547 28.51 -10.17 13.09
C LEU A 547 28.69 -8.74 12.58
N ALA A 548 27.60 -8.00 12.36
CA ALA A 548 27.67 -6.61 11.92
C ALA A 548 28.30 -5.67 12.95
N GLN A 549 28.21 -5.99 14.23
CA GLN A 549 28.83 -5.20 15.31
C GLN A 549 30.35 -5.42 15.38
N TYR A 550 30.82 -6.65 15.14
CA TYR A 550 32.20 -7.03 15.34
C TYR A 550 33.06 -7.04 14.07
N LEU A 551 32.46 -7.12 12.88
CA LEU A 551 33.19 -7.07 11.63
C LEU A 551 33.43 -5.62 11.20
N ASP A 552 34.70 -5.25 11.09
CA ASP A 552 35.12 -4.02 10.45
C ASP A 552 35.11 -4.14 8.92
N GLU A 553 35.34 -3.05 8.21
CA GLU A 553 35.28 -2.98 6.74
C GLU A 553 36.11 -4.07 6.05
N ASP A 554 37.31 -4.33 6.53
CA ASP A 554 38.23 -5.32 5.96
C ASP A 554 37.75 -6.78 6.18
N LEU A 555 36.93 -7.00 7.17
CA LEU A 555 36.41 -8.31 7.55
C LEU A 555 35.06 -8.66 6.92
N ILE A 556 34.42 -7.71 6.24
CA ILE A 556 33.20 -7.97 5.45
C ILE A 556 33.59 -8.63 4.13
N PRO A 557 33.10 -9.87 3.84
CA PRO A 557 33.37 -10.57 2.59
C PRO A 557 32.98 -9.73 1.35
N PRO A 558 33.77 -9.77 0.27
CA PRO A 558 33.43 -9.06 -0.98
C PRO A 558 32.08 -9.45 -1.56
N ALA A 559 31.68 -10.73 -1.44
CA ALA A 559 30.37 -11.22 -1.87
C ALA A 559 29.19 -10.49 -1.22
N PHE A 560 29.39 -9.88 -0.03
CA PHE A 560 28.34 -9.10 0.65
C PHE A 560 28.46 -7.60 0.33
N ARG A 561 29.66 -7.12 0.07
CA ARG A 561 29.91 -5.73 -0.30
C ARG A 561 29.23 -5.37 -1.62
N TYR A 562 29.41 -6.17 -2.66
CA TYR A 562 28.89 -5.89 -3.99
C TYR A 562 27.35 -5.71 -4.06
N PRO A 563 26.51 -6.59 -3.49
CA PRO A 563 25.07 -6.36 -3.49
C PRO A 563 24.64 -5.12 -2.68
N ILE A 564 25.35 -4.78 -1.59
CA ILE A 564 25.12 -3.55 -0.82
C ILE A 564 25.42 -2.31 -1.66
N GLU A 565 26.58 -2.28 -2.32
CA GLU A 565 27.00 -1.19 -3.21
C GLU A 565 26.02 -1.03 -4.36
N ARG A 566 25.62 -2.14 -5.00
CA ARG A 566 24.68 -2.12 -6.11
C ARG A 566 23.28 -1.61 -5.70
N ALA A 567 22.77 -2.04 -4.55
CA ALA A 567 21.50 -1.54 -4.03
C ALA A 567 21.58 -0.02 -3.72
N ALA A 568 22.69 0.44 -3.17
CA ALA A 568 22.95 1.86 -2.92
C ALA A 568 23.08 2.68 -4.22
N GLU A 569 23.63 2.11 -5.29
CA GLU A 569 23.69 2.74 -6.63
C GLU A 569 22.29 2.89 -7.24
N LEU A 570 21.47 1.84 -7.20
CA LEU A 570 20.10 1.87 -7.71
C LEU A 570 19.18 2.82 -6.95
N ALA A 571 19.55 3.19 -5.72
CA ALA A 571 18.78 4.13 -4.90
C ALA A 571 19.11 5.61 -5.21
N LYS A 572 20.19 5.90 -5.95
CA LYS A 572 20.59 7.27 -6.32
C LYS A 572 19.78 7.77 -7.51
#